data_d277150efcab388d07353a8863958ea0
#
_entry.id   d277150efcab388d07353a8863958ea0
#
_cell.length_a   1.000
_cell.length_b   1.000
_cell.length_c   1.000
_cell.angle_alpha   90.00
_cell.angle_beta   90.00
_cell.angle_gamma   90.00
#
_symmetry.space_group_name_H-M   'P 1'
#
loop_
_entity.id
_entity.type
_entity.pdbx_description
1 polymer ?
#
loop_
_entity_poly.entity_id
_entity_poly.type
_entity_poly.pdbx_seq_one_letter_code
_entity_poly.pdbx_strand_id
1 'polypeptide(L)'
;DKVAVIGAGSWGTALALQLARNGLQVNLWGHEEGHINNLIADRQNTEFLPGIALPENIKPTASLNEAVEGVQHILIVIPSKAYREFLSSLKPLINKQTRVFWASKGFEIETGKFLHEVVIEELGIEHYGVISGPTFATEVAKNLPASVTCAGNKAESTQEFADLLHGAHFRCYTSDDVIGVEIGGALKNVLAIAVGAADG
;
A
#
# COMPACT_ATOMS: atom_id res chain seq x y z
N ASP A 1 8.55 -0.55 -15.94
CA ASP A 1 7.57 0.26 -15.20
C ASP A 1 8.03 0.48 -13.77
N LYS A 2 7.66 1.63 -13.21
CA LYS A 2 8.06 2.07 -11.88
C LYS A 2 6.82 2.30 -11.02
N VAL A 3 6.86 1.81 -9.77
CA VAL A 3 5.78 1.99 -8.79
C VAL A 3 6.36 2.62 -7.52
N ALA A 4 5.63 3.55 -6.92
CA ALA A 4 5.96 4.08 -5.61
C ALA A 4 5.11 3.36 -4.55
N VAL A 5 5.76 2.80 -3.55
CA VAL A 5 5.11 2.24 -2.36
C VAL A 5 5.39 3.19 -1.19
N ILE A 6 4.33 3.72 -0.63
CA ILE A 6 4.38 4.75 0.42
C ILE A 6 4.09 4.10 1.76
N GLY A 7 5.13 3.89 2.51
CA GLY A 7 5.09 3.24 3.82
C GLY A 7 6.04 2.05 3.89
N ALA A 8 7.08 2.17 4.67
CA ALA A 8 8.14 1.18 4.81
C ALA A 8 7.97 0.32 6.08
N GLY A 9 6.73 0.05 6.48
CA GLY A 9 6.40 -0.91 7.50
C GLY A 9 6.43 -2.34 6.97
N SER A 10 5.92 -3.30 7.73
CA SER A 10 5.92 -4.71 7.32
C SER A 10 5.08 -4.95 6.07
N TRP A 11 3.86 -4.42 6.03
CA TRP A 11 2.94 -4.64 4.90
C TRP A 11 3.41 -3.90 3.63
N GLY A 12 3.85 -2.65 3.76
CA GLY A 12 4.40 -1.89 2.63
C GLY A 12 5.64 -2.55 2.03
N THR A 13 6.54 -3.03 2.86
CA THR A 13 7.74 -3.75 2.42
C THR A 13 7.38 -5.07 1.73
N ALA A 14 6.40 -5.82 2.27
CA ALA A 14 5.94 -7.06 1.66
C ALA A 14 5.34 -6.85 0.27
N LEU A 15 4.52 -5.82 0.10
CA LEU A 15 3.95 -5.47 -1.21
C LEU A 15 5.02 -4.98 -2.18
N ALA A 16 5.99 -4.20 -1.70
CA ALA A 16 7.14 -3.79 -2.50
C ALA A 16 7.93 -5.00 -3.02
N LEU A 17 8.13 -6.02 -2.17
CA LEU A 17 8.78 -7.28 -2.56
C LEU A 17 7.98 -8.00 -3.65
N GLN A 18 6.66 -8.04 -3.54
CA GLN A 18 5.81 -8.68 -4.54
C GLN A 18 5.91 -7.96 -5.90
N LEU A 19 5.84 -6.63 -5.89
CA LEU A 19 6.01 -5.82 -7.11
C LEU A 19 7.38 -6.04 -7.74
N ALA A 20 8.42 -6.09 -6.92
CA ALA A 20 9.79 -6.31 -7.39
C ALA A 20 9.98 -7.71 -7.98
N ARG A 21 9.33 -8.74 -7.43
CA ARG A 21 9.32 -10.09 -8.01
C ARG A 21 8.73 -10.12 -9.40
N ASN A 22 7.79 -9.24 -9.67
CA ASN A 22 7.17 -9.10 -10.99
C ASN A 22 8.01 -8.26 -11.97
N GLY A 23 9.22 -7.89 -11.57
CA GLY A 23 10.18 -7.19 -12.44
C GLY A 23 10.02 -5.68 -12.47
N LEU A 24 9.21 -5.11 -11.57
CA LEU A 24 9.01 -3.67 -11.51
C LEU A 24 10.12 -2.96 -10.74
N GLN A 25 10.41 -1.73 -11.11
CA GLN A 25 11.23 -0.83 -10.30
C GLN A 25 10.34 -0.24 -9.20
N VAL A 26 10.73 -0.40 -7.95
CA VAL A 26 9.95 0.02 -6.80
C VAL A 26 10.69 1.06 -5.99
N ASN A 27 10.08 2.23 -5.82
CA ASN A 27 10.54 3.22 -4.86
C ASN A 27 9.76 2.99 -3.56
N LEU A 28 10.46 2.66 -2.49
CA LEU A 28 9.86 2.41 -1.18
C LEU A 28 10.13 3.60 -0.27
N TRP A 29 9.10 4.38 0.01
CA TRP A 29 9.21 5.58 0.82
C TRP A 29 8.84 5.33 2.28
N GLY A 30 9.65 5.92 3.18
CA GLY A 30 9.34 6.02 4.59
C GLY A 30 9.67 7.42 5.09
N HIS A 31 8.91 7.91 6.08
CA HIS A 31 9.10 9.27 6.61
C HIS A 31 10.29 9.40 7.57
N GLU A 32 10.70 8.30 8.19
CA GLU A 32 11.83 8.30 9.13
C GLU A 32 13.14 8.05 8.39
N GLU A 33 13.96 9.09 8.29
CA GLU A 33 15.23 9.04 7.57
C GLU A 33 16.18 7.98 8.14
N GLY A 34 16.25 7.86 9.47
CA GLY A 34 17.08 6.85 10.14
C GLY A 34 16.69 5.42 9.77
N HIS A 35 15.38 5.13 9.74
CA HIS A 35 14.87 3.81 9.32
C HIS A 35 15.21 3.53 7.86
N ILE A 36 15.01 4.49 6.98
CA ILE A 36 15.34 4.35 5.56
C ILE A 36 16.84 4.14 5.35
N ASN A 37 17.68 4.85 6.07
CA ASN A 37 19.13 4.65 6.00
C ASN A 37 19.53 3.23 6.40
N ASN A 38 18.87 2.64 7.38
CA ASN A 38 19.06 1.24 7.75
C ASN A 38 18.65 0.27 6.63
N LEU A 39 17.52 0.53 5.96
CA LEU A 39 17.11 -0.27 4.82
C LEU A 39 18.13 -0.22 3.68
N ILE A 40 18.69 0.95 3.42
CA ILE A 40 19.71 1.14 2.38
C ILE A 40 21.00 0.39 2.74
N ALA A 41 21.46 0.54 3.97
CA ALA A 41 22.70 -0.07 4.43
C ALA A 41 22.61 -1.59 4.53
N ASP A 42 21.55 -2.09 5.14
CA ASP A 42 21.37 -3.52 5.42
C ASP A 42 20.75 -4.29 4.26
N ARG A 43 20.17 -3.60 3.30
CA ARG A 43 19.35 -4.20 2.21
C ARG A 43 18.32 -5.17 2.78
N GLN A 44 17.72 -4.77 3.89
CA GLN A 44 16.74 -5.54 4.64
C GLN A 44 15.97 -4.60 5.56
N ASN A 45 14.68 -4.87 5.78
CA ASN A 45 13.89 -4.18 6.78
C ASN A 45 13.92 -4.97 8.09
N THR A 46 15.02 -4.82 8.81
CA THR A 46 15.28 -5.58 10.05
C THR A 46 14.25 -5.31 11.14
N GLU A 47 13.76 -4.08 11.21
CA GLU A 47 12.81 -3.67 12.25
C GLU A 47 11.42 -4.27 12.04
N PHE A 48 10.89 -4.25 10.81
CA PHE A 48 9.50 -4.64 10.53
C PHE A 48 9.34 -5.95 9.77
N LEU A 49 10.37 -6.40 9.07
CA LEU A 49 10.32 -7.61 8.24
C LEU A 49 11.70 -8.30 8.20
N PRO A 50 12.20 -8.76 9.35
CA PRO A 50 13.55 -9.34 9.44
C PRO A 50 13.69 -10.63 8.64
N GLY A 51 14.91 -10.87 8.15
CA GLY A 51 15.27 -12.10 7.47
C GLY A 51 14.96 -12.13 5.98
N ILE A 52 14.43 -11.05 5.41
CA ILE A 52 14.09 -10.96 3.99
C ILE A 52 14.96 -9.91 3.31
N ALA A 53 15.80 -10.35 2.38
CA ALA A 53 16.66 -9.42 1.61
C ALA A 53 15.82 -8.59 0.63
N LEU A 54 16.15 -7.30 0.52
CA LEU A 54 15.57 -6.42 -0.49
C LEU A 54 16.32 -6.62 -1.82
N PRO A 55 15.62 -6.95 -2.92
CA PRO A 55 16.25 -7.05 -4.23
C PRO A 55 16.70 -5.68 -4.74
N GLU A 56 17.59 -5.68 -5.73
CA GLU A 56 18.21 -4.46 -6.28
C GLU A 56 17.18 -3.48 -6.88
N ASN A 57 16.06 -3.98 -7.36
CA ASN A 57 15.00 -3.17 -7.95
C ASN A 57 14.07 -2.50 -6.93
N ILE A 58 14.33 -2.65 -5.64
CA ILE A 58 13.71 -1.83 -4.58
C ILE A 58 14.70 -0.74 -4.17
N LYS A 59 14.25 0.51 -4.31
CA LYS A 59 15.02 1.69 -3.89
C LYS A 59 14.32 2.35 -2.70
N PRO A 60 14.83 2.16 -1.47
CA PRO A 60 14.33 2.89 -0.32
C PRO A 60 14.69 4.38 -0.42
N THR A 61 13.78 5.26 -0.02
CA THR A 61 14.02 6.70 0.02
C THR A 61 13.18 7.37 1.10
N ALA A 62 13.71 8.40 1.73
CA ALA A 62 12.97 9.28 2.65
C ALA A 62 12.45 10.55 1.95
N SER A 63 12.79 10.74 0.68
CA SER A 63 12.31 11.87 -0.13
C SER A 63 11.03 11.49 -0.87
N LEU A 64 9.91 12.11 -0.50
CA LEU A 64 8.62 11.87 -1.19
C LEU A 64 8.71 12.29 -2.66
N ASN A 65 9.38 13.39 -2.94
CA ASN A 65 9.57 13.87 -4.30
C ASN A 65 10.30 12.84 -5.17
N GLU A 66 11.40 12.27 -4.68
CA GLU A 66 12.12 11.21 -5.38
C GLU A 66 11.28 9.94 -5.55
N ALA A 67 10.49 9.60 -4.53
CA ALA A 67 9.65 8.39 -4.57
C ALA A 67 8.63 8.43 -5.70
N VAL A 68 8.02 9.59 -5.94
CA VAL A 68 6.90 9.70 -6.89
C VAL A 68 7.27 10.33 -8.24
N GLU A 69 8.50 10.80 -8.41
CA GLU A 69 8.94 11.41 -9.65
C GLU A 69 8.87 10.42 -10.82
N GLY A 70 8.11 10.79 -11.85
CA GLY A 70 7.95 9.96 -13.04
C GLY A 70 7.14 8.68 -12.83
N VAL A 71 6.42 8.58 -11.71
CA VAL A 71 5.65 7.40 -11.33
C VAL A 71 4.18 7.61 -11.65
N GLN A 72 3.56 6.65 -12.32
CA GLN A 72 2.14 6.67 -12.63
C GLN A 72 1.29 5.95 -11.57
N HIS A 73 1.85 4.93 -10.91
CA HIS A 73 1.16 4.08 -9.95
C HIS A 73 1.73 4.27 -8.54
N ILE A 74 0.88 4.67 -7.61
CA ILE A 74 1.25 4.90 -6.20
C ILE A 74 0.40 3.99 -5.32
N LEU A 75 1.05 3.24 -4.45
CA LEU A 75 0.42 2.37 -3.47
C LEU A 75 0.71 2.91 -2.07
N ILE A 76 -0.34 3.34 -1.36
CA ILE A 76 -0.22 3.93 -0.02
C ILE A 76 -0.47 2.87 1.05
N VAL A 77 0.50 2.69 1.94
CA VAL A 77 0.47 1.68 3.01
C VAL A 77 0.95 2.31 4.33
N ILE A 78 0.38 3.44 4.67
CA ILE A 78 0.68 4.14 5.94
C ILE A 78 -0.50 3.99 6.92
N PRO A 79 -0.30 4.23 8.23
CA PRO A 79 -1.39 4.22 9.20
C PRO A 79 -2.47 5.25 8.86
N SER A 80 -3.73 4.93 9.12
CA SER A 80 -4.88 5.79 8.77
C SER A 80 -4.80 7.19 9.38
N LYS A 81 -4.24 7.33 10.57
CA LYS A 81 -4.07 8.62 11.27
C LYS A 81 -3.17 9.62 10.52
N ALA A 82 -2.31 9.13 9.64
CA ALA A 82 -1.37 9.95 8.89
C ALA A 82 -1.86 10.34 7.48
N TYR A 83 -3.04 9.87 7.07
CA TYR A 83 -3.50 9.98 5.68
C TYR A 83 -3.68 11.41 5.21
N ARG A 84 -4.48 12.18 5.93
CA ARG A 84 -4.84 13.53 5.47
C ARG A 84 -3.62 14.44 5.30
N GLU A 85 -2.74 14.43 6.28
CA GLU A 85 -1.49 15.20 6.22
C GLU A 85 -0.59 14.73 5.07
N PHE A 86 -0.45 13.41 4.94
CA PHE A 86 0.34 12.83 3.85
C PHE A 86 -0.22 13.20 2.47
N LEU A 87 -1.53 13.07 2.28
CA LEU A 87 -2.19 13.39 1.00
C LEU A 87 -2.03 14.86 0.63
N SER A 88 -2.07 15.76 1.59
CA SER A 88 -1.75 17.17 1.38
C SER A 88 -0.34 17.37 0.81
N SER A 89 0.63 16.62 1.32
CA SER A 89 2.01 16.66 0.84
C SER A 89 2.17 16.01 -0.53
N LEU A 90 1.38 15.01 -0.83
CA LEU A 90 1.41 14.29 -2.10
C LEU A 90 0.78 15.07 -3.25
N LYS A 91 -0.30 15.79 -2.97
CA LYS A 91 -1.12 16.47 -3.99
C LYS A 91 -0.32 17.31 -5.00
N PRO A 92 0.62 18.19 -4.57
CA PRO A 92 1.37 19.01 -5.53
C PRO A 92 2.36 18.21 -6.39
N LEU A 93 2.64 16.95 -6.06
CA LEU A 93 3.62 16.10 -6.74
C LEU A 93 3.00 15.18 -7.79
N ILE A 94 1.68 15.14 -7.88
CA ILE A 94 0.94 14.24 -8.78
C ILE A 94 0.00 15.03 -9.69
N ASN A 95 -0.60 14.35 -10.65
CA ASN A 95 -1.62 14.90 -11.54
C ASN A 95 -2.88 14.04 -11.55
N LYS A 96 -3.91 14.46 -12.29
CA LYS A 96 -5.20 13.75 -12.35
C LYS A 96 -5.11 12.34 -12.93
N GLN A 97 -4.08 12.05 -13.71
CA GLN A 97 -3.89 10.73 -14.32
C GLN A 97 -3.11 9.76 -13.44
N THR A 98 -2.55 10.24 -12.33
CA THR A 98 -1.87 9.37 -11.38
C THR A 98 -2.88 8.39 -10.77
N ARG A 99 -2.51 7.11 -10.74
CA ARG A 99 -3.30 6.06 -10.12
C ARG A 99 -2.88 5.92 -8.66
N VAL A 100 -3.79 6.18 -7.74
CA VAL A 100 -3.51 6.08 -6.30
C VAL A 100 -4.39 5.01 -5.68
N PHE A 101 -3.76 3.94 -5.23
CA PHE A 101 -4.41 2.85 -4.51
C PHE A 101 -3.84 2.79 -3.10
N TRP A 102 -4.63 2.30 -2.16
CA TRP A 102 -4.21 2.15 -0.77
C TRP A 102 -4.48 0.75 -0.26
N ALA A 103 -3.61 0.28 0.61
CA ALA A 103 -3.73 -1.01 1.28
C ALA A 103 -3.86 -0.84 2.80
N SER A 104 -4.03 0.40 3.25
CA SER A 104 -4.26 0.72 4.65
C SER A 104 -5.71 0.43 5.04
N LYS A 105 -5.93 0.10 6.32
CA LYS A 105 -7.24 -0.29 6.84
C LYS A 105 -7.72 0.74 7.86
N GLY A 106 -9.06 0.83 7.98
CA GLY A 106 -9.68 1.68 8.99
C GLY A 106 -10.29 2.94 8.39
N PHE A 107 -10.43 3.94 9.23
CA PHE A 107 -11.08 5.21 8.92
C PHE A 107 -10.36 6.34 9.66
N GLU A 108 -10.65 7.58 9.26
CA GLU A 108 -10.16 8.76 9.96
C GLU A 108 -10.96 8.96 11.26
N ILE A 109 -10.29 8.84 12.39
CA ILE A 109 -10.95 8.88 13.72
C ILE A 109 -11.63 10.25 13.97
N GLU A 110 -10.95 11.33 13.61
CA GLU A 110 -11.42 12.70 13.89
C GLU A 110 -12.74 13.04 13.19
N THR A 111 -12.94 12.54 11.96
CA THR A 111 -14.11 12.85 11.14
C THR A 111 -15.08 11.66 10.99
N GLY A 112 -14.64 10.44 11.30
CA GLY A 112 -15.38 9.21 11.04
C GLY A 112 -15.45 8.82 9.57
N LYS A 113 -14.70 9.49 8.69
CA LYS A 113 -14.68 9.21 7.25
C LYS A 113 -13.83 7.99 6.93
N PHE A 114 -14.26 7.23 5.94
CA PHE A 114 -13.45 6.15 5.37
C PHE A 114 -12.30 6.73 4.53
N LEU A 115 -11.25 5.94 4.32
CA LEU A 115 -10.06 6.41 3.60
C LEU A 115 -10.37 6.81 2.16
N HIS A 116 -11.30 6.14 1.47
CA HIS A 116 -11.70 6.56 0.13
C HIS A 116 -12.26 8.00 0.11
N GLU A 117 -13.03 8.38 1.12
CA GLU A 117 -13.57 9.74 1.24
C GLU A 117 -12.44 10.75 1.44
N VAL A 118 -11.48 10.44 2.29
CA VAL A 118 -10.33 11.30 2.56
C VAL A 118 -9.45 11.45 1.30
N VAL A 119 -9.21 10.37 0.57
CA VAL A 119 -8.42 10.41 -0.67
C VAL A 119 -9.11 11.25 -1.74
N ILE A 120 -10.41 11.07 -1.92
CA ILE A 120 -11.19 11.86 -2.90
C ILE A 120 -11.17 13.35 -2.55
N GLU A 121 -11.40 13.69 -1.28
CA GLU A 121 -11.39 15.09 -0.82
C GLU A 121 -10.04 15.77 -1.03
N GLU A 122 -8.96 15.09 -0.67
CA GLU A 122 -7.63 15.71 -0.68
C GLU A 122 -6.98 15.73 -2.06
N LEU A 123 -7.14 14.68 -2.86
CA LEU A 123 -6.42 14.56 -4.12
C LEU A 123 -7.23 14.96 -5.35
N GLY A 124 -8.52 14.72 -5.37
CA GLY A 124 -9.38 15.01 -6.53
C GLY A 124 -8.93 14.31 -7.81
N ILE A 125 -8.34 13.13 -7.70
CA ILE A 125 -7.83 12.33 -8.81
C ILE A 125 -8.94 11.50 -9.47
N GLU A 126 -8.71 11.07 -10.71
CA GLU A 126 -9.68 10.29 -11.48
C GLU A 126 -9.59 8.78 -11.27
N HIS A 127 -8.42 8.28 -10.83
CA HIS A 127 -8.14 6.85 -10.71
C HIS A 127 -7.69 6.50 -9.29
N TYR A 128 -8.54 5.84 -8.55
CA TYR A 128 -8.23 5.42 -7.18
C TYR A 128 -8.85 4.07 -6.84
N GLY A 129 -8.34 3.45 -5.80
CA GLY A 129 -8.88 2.19 -5.32
C GLY A 129 -8.22 1.68 -4.05
N VAL A 130 -8.69 0.54 -3.59
CA VAL A 130 -8.26 -0.11 -2.37
C VAL A 130 -7.79 -1.54 -2.65
N ILE A 131 -6.78 -1.99 -1.93
CA ILE A 131 -6.30 -3.37 -1.95
C ILE A 131 -6.52 -3.94 -0.56
N SER A 132 -7.24 -5.03 -0.46
CA SER A 132 -7.57 -5.69 0.81
C SER A 132 -7.63 -7.20 0.64
N GLY A 133 -7.25 -7.92 1.70
CA GLY A 133 -7.33 -9.37 1.71
C GLY A 133 -6.90 -9.98 3.04
N PRO A 134 -7.26 -11.25 3.30
CA PRO A 134 -6.91 -11.97 4.52
C PRO A 134 -5.51 -12.55 4.40
N THR A 135 -4.48 -11.71 4.37
CA THR A 135 -3.11 -12.14 4.16
C THR A 135 -2.15 -11.38 5.08
N PHE A 136 -1.03 -12.00 5.42
CA PHE A 136 -0.03 -11.45 6.33
C PHE A 136 1.24 -11.06 5.59
N ALA A 137 1.87 -9.99 6.06
CA ALA A 137 3.08 -9.45 5.47
C ALA A 137 4.21 -10.49 5.35
N THR A 138 4.43 -11.28 6.39
CA THR A 138 5.46 -12.33 6.41
C THR A 138 5.21 -13.41 5.35
N GLU A 139 3.97 -13.79 5.15
CA GLU A 139 3.60 -14.79 4.14
C GLU A 139 3.89 -14.27 2.72
N VAL A 140 3.48 -13.04 2.44
CA VAL A 140 3.75 -12.40 1.15
C VAL A 140 5.26 -12.23 0.94
N ALA A 141 5.97 -11.78 1.96
CA ALA A 141 7.42 -11.59 1.91
C ALA A 141 8.17 -12.89 1.59
N LYS A 142 7.71 -14.01 2.13
CA LYS A 142 8.28 -15.36 1.90
C LYS A 142 7.79 -16.00 0.61
N ASN A 143 7.01 -15.29 -0.20
CA ASN A 143 6.43 -15.81 -1.43
C ASN A 143 5.50 -17.02 -1.21
N LEU A 144 4.85 -17.09 -0.07
CA LEU A 144 3.83 -18.09 0.22
C LEU A 144 2.50 -17.70 -0.44
N PRO A 145 1.62 -18.68 -0.71
CA PRO A 145 0.33 -18.38 -1.34
C PRO A 145 -0.48 -17.35 -0.58
N ALA A 146 -0.94 -16.32 -1.27
CA ALA A 146 -1.75 -15.25 -0.71
C ALA A 146 -2.73 -14.74 -1.75
N SER A 147 -3.81 -14.09 -1.31
CA SER A 147 -4.77 -13.45 -2.21
C SER A 147 -5.27 -12.14 -1.65
N VAL A 148 -5.52 -11.19 -2.55
CA VAL A 148 -6.10 -9.89 -2.24
C VAL A 148 -7.17 -9.54 -3.28
N THR A 149 -8.04 -8.61 -2.93
CA THR A 149 -8.96 -7.96 -3.85
C THR A 149 -8.50 -6.53 -4.10
N CYS A 150 -8.45 -6.17 -5.38
CA CYS A 150 -8.15 -4.82 -5.83
C CYS A 150 -9.46 -4.20 -6.34
N ALA A 151 -10.00 -3.23 -5.61
CA ALA A 151 -11.24 -2.56 -5.97
C ALA A 151 -10.98 -1.11 -6.35
N GLY A 152 -11.39 -0.69 -7.53
CA GLY A 152 -11.16 0.66 -8.02
C GLY A 152 -12.37 1.28 -8.70
N ASN A 153 -12.35 2.60 -8.82
CA ASN A 153 -13.43 3.37 -9.41
C ASN A 153 -13.46 3.31 -10.95
N LYS A 154 -12.36 2.91 -11.58
CA LYS A 154 -12.24 2.73 -13.03
C LYS A 154 -11.74 1.33 -13.33
N ALA A 155 -12.42 0.61 -14.22
CA ALA A 155 -12.05 -0.76 -14.58
C ALA A 155 -10.62 -0.86 -15.13
N GLU A 156 -10.21 0.09 -15.97
CA GLU A 156 -8.89 0.12 -16.59
C GLU A 156 -7.75 0.20 -15.55
N SER A 157 -7.79 1.23 -14.69
CA SER A 157 -6.75 1.42 -13.67
C SER A 157 -6.77 0.35 -12.60
N THR A 158 -7.94 -0.21 -12.29
CA THR A 158 -8.07 -1.35 -11.37
C THR A 158 -7.36 -2.57 -11.92
N GLN A 159 -7.56 -2.88 -13.18
CA GLN A 159 -6.90 -4.01 -13.85
C GLN A 159 -5.39 -3.77 -13.94
N GLU A 160 -4.95 -2.56 -14.23
CA GLU A 160 -3.53 -2.20 -14.24
C GLU A 160 -2.88 -2.53 -12.89
N PHE A 161 -3.48 -2.08 -11.76
CA PHE A 161 -2.94 -2.36 -10.43
C PHE A 161 -2.97 -3.84 -10.09
N ALA A 162 -4.04 -4.53 -10.43
CA ALA A 162 -4.14 -5.97 -10.21
C ALA A 162 -3.02 -6.71 -10.95
N ASP A 163 -2.76 -6.33 -12.20
CA ASP A 163 -1.72 -6.95 -13.03
C ASP A 163 -0.32 -6.68 -12.49
N LEU A 164 -0.07 -5.51 -11.92
CA LEU A 164 1.23 -5.19 -11.30
C LEU A 164 1.54 -6.10 -10.11
N LEU A 165 0.53 -6.47 -9.34
CA LEU A 165 0.67 -7.29 -8.13
C LEU A 165 0.53 -8.78 -8.38
N HIS A 166 -0.29 -9.18 -9.36
CA HIS A 166 -0.62 -10.58 -9.60
C HIS A 166 0.61 -11.41 -9.97
N GLY A 167 0.72 -12.57 -9.38
CA GLY A 167 1.82 -13.51 -9.65
C GLY A 167 1.41 -14.94 -9.32
N ALA A 168 2.35 -15.88 -9.48
CA ALA A 168 2.09 -17.30 -9.28
C ALA A 168 1.58 -17.63 -7.87
N HIS A 169 2.09 -16.93 -6.86
CA HIS A 169 1.74 -17.15 -5.45
C HIS A 169 0.95 -15.99 -4.84
N PHE A 170 0.69 -14.95 -5.62
CA PHE A 170 -0.08 -13.78 -5.15
C PHE A 170 -1.24 -13.52 -6.11
N ARG A 171 -2.43 -13.94 -5.71
CA ARG A 171 -3.65 -13.75 -6.51
C ARG A 171 -4.28 -12.41 -6.22
N CYS A 172 -4.49 -11.60 -7.26
CA CYS A 172 -5.13 -10.30 -7.14
C CYS A 172 -6.40 -10.31 -7.98
N TYR A 173 -7.55 -10.32 -7.31
CA TYR A 173 -8.87 -10.27 -7.94
C TYR A 173 -9.32 -8.83 -8.06
N THR A 174 -10.10 -8.51 -9.09
CA THR A 174 -10.62 -7.17 -9.31
C THR A 174 -12.07 -7.04 -8.87
N SER A 175 -12.46 -5.83 -8.47
CA SER A 175 -13.84 -5.47 -8.11
C SER A 175 -14.06 -3.99 -8.43
N ASP A 176 -15.31 -3.59 -8.64
CA ASP A 176 -15.71 -2.18 -8.75
C ASP A 176 -16.30 -1.63 -7.44
N ASP A 177 -16.44 -2.48 -6.43
CA ASP A 177 -17.02 -2.13 -5.13
C ASP A 177 -15.97 -1.64 -4.13
N VAL A 178 -15.46 -0.43 -4.36
CA VAL A 178 -14.46 0.20 -3.48
C VAL A 178 -14.96 0.27 -2.04
N ILE A 179 -16.19 0.75 -1.85
CA ILE A 179 -16.79 0.95 -0.53
C ILE A 179 -16.94 -0.38 0.20
N GLY A 180 -17.50 -1.39 -0.45
CA GLY A 180 -17.69 -2.71 0.15
C GLY A 180 -16.40 -3.40 0.54
N VAL A 181 -15.38 -3.33 -0.31
CA VAL A 181 -14.06 -3.93 -0.05
C VAL A 181 -13.36 -3.20 1.11
N GLU A 182 -13.42 -1.88 1.13
CA GLU A 182 -12.81 -1.07 2.20
C GLU A 182 -13.50 -1.30 3.55
N ILE A 183 -14.83 -1.29 3.60
CA ILE A 183 -15.60 -1.56 4.81
C ILE A 183 -15.35 -2.97 5.32
N GLY A 184 -15.34 -3.96 4.43
CA GLY A 184 -15.04 -5.35 4.77
C GLY A 184 -13.68 -5.51 5.44
N GLY A 185 -12.65 -4.83 4.94
CA GLY A 185 -11.32 -4.80 5.53
C GLY A 185 -11.30 -4.15 6.91
N ALA A 186 -11.99 -3.02 7.09
CA ALA A 186 -12.08 -2.33 8.37
C ALA A 186 -12.85 -3.16 9.42
N LEU A 187 -13.96 -3.79 9.03
CA LEU A 187 -14.77 -4.64 9.93
C LEU A 187 -13.99 -5.87 10.39
N LYS A 188 -13.19 -6.49 9.55
CA LYS A 188 -12.34 -7.64 9.93
C LYS A 188 -11.38 -7.25 11.04
N ASN A 189 -10.79 -6.07 11.00
CA ASN A 189 -9.91 -5.57 12.06
C ASN A 189 -10.66 -5.38 13.38
N VAL A 190 -11.85 -4.80 13.35
CA VAL A 190 -12.68 -4.60 14.54
C VAL A 190 -13.10 -5.94 15.15
N LEU A 191 -13.52 -6.90 14.33
CA LEU A 191 -13.92 -8.24 14.76
C LEU A 191 -12.73 -9.00 15.37
N ALA A 192 -11.55 -8.92 14.76
CA ALA A 192 -10.34 -9.57 15.28
C ALA A 192 -9.97 -9.02 16.67
N ILE A 193 -10.07 -7.71 16.89
CA ILE A 193 -9.85 -7.08 18.20
C ILE A 193 -10.89 -7.54 19.20
N ALA A 194 -12.17 -7.57 18.83
CA ALA A 194 -13.27 -8.00 19.71
C ALA A 194 -13.14 -9.47 20.12
N VAL A 195 -12.79 -10.36 19.19
CA VAL A 195 -12.55 -11.79 19.46
C VAL A 195 -11.34 -11.97 20.38
N GLY A 196 -10.24 -11.27 20.13
CA GLY A 196 -9.07 -11.29 20.98
C GLY A 196 -9.36 -10.83 22.40
N ALA A 197 -10.19 -9.79 22.57
CA ALA A 197 -10.62 -9.31 23.89
C ALA A 197 -11.54 -10.30 24.61
N ALA A 198 -12.36 -11.05 23.88
CA ALA A 198 -13.25 -12.08 24.45
C ALA A 198 -12.50 -13.33 24.89
N ASP A 199 -11.42 -13.68 24.19
CA ASP A 199 -10.57 -14.84 24.50
C ASP A 199 -9.52 -14.55 25.60
N GLY A 200 -9.29 -13.27 25.91
CA GLY A 200 -8.40 -12.82 26.99
C GLY A 200 -9.12 -12.63 28.30
#